data_06faee8f3b0ffca0cacb82e25e9f0516
#
_entry.id   06faee8f3b0ffca0cacb82e25e9f0516
#
_cell.length_a   1.000
_cell.length_b   1.000
_cell.length_c   1.000
_cell.angle_alpha   90.00
_cell.angle_beta   90.00
_cell.angle_gamma   90.00
#
_symmetry.space_group_name_H-M   'P 1'
#
loop_
_entity.id
_entity.type
_entity.pdbx_description
1 polymer ?
#
loop_
_entity_poly.entity_id
_entity_poly.type
_entity_poly.pdbx_seq_one_letter_code
_entity_poly.pdbx_strand_id
1 'polypeptide(L)'
;MIETARTEQAANRSAAVVPGSTLAATGVALALLTSLLAADLAHAQTADARWPERPIRFIVPFTAGSSSDIVARLVAQKLAERLGQPLVVENRVGGGGSIGSGEVARADADGYTLGLANTSTHAVAASFAPLTYDPVKDFAPVSMLGHSPFVLALYPGVPAQSVQELIALARAKPRKLNYASAGPATLAHLSGALFEKMAKIELTHVPYRGTAQSTLDLLEGRVEMQFGTIPPTLTHIRVGAVLADPDVRAAFAKHGVEPQASTPAALGARIRADVAKWRDVITSAGIHEN
;
A
#
# COMPACT_ATOMS: atom_id res chain seq x y z
N MET A 1 -67.62 -30.29 62.81
CA MET A 1 -67.20 -31.08 64.01
C MET A 1 -65.98 -30.33 64.50
N ILE A 2 -66.16 -29.41 65.46
CA ILE A 2 -65.65 -29.55 66.82
C ILE A 2 -64.11 -29.39 66.84
N GLU A 3 -63.39 -28.51 67.56
CA GLU A 3 -63.65 -27.61 68.72
C GLU A 3 -62.33 -26.98 69.04
N THR A 4 -62.31 -25.67 69.27
CA THR A 4 -61.86 -24.99 70.51
C THR A 4 -60.47 -25.38 71.06
N ALA A 5 -59.65 -24.52 71.61
CA ALA A 5 -59.82 -23.24 72.35
C ALA A 5 -58.39 -22.66 72.61
N ARG A 6 -58.33 -21.37 72.78
CA ARG A 6 -57.73 -20.59 73.92
C ARG A 6 -56.44 -21.10 74.52
N THR A 7 -55.40 -20.31 74.75
CA THR A 7 -55.33 -19.10 75.67
C THR A 7 -53.96 -18.45 75.55
N GLU A 8 -53.97 -17.15 75.59
CA GLU A 8 -53.22 -16.17 76.43
C GLU A 8 -51.68 -16.20 76.46
N GLN A 9 -51.12 -15.15 75.95
CA GLN A 9 -50.57 -14.00 76.73
C GLN A 9 -49.24 -14.25 77.47
N ALA A 10 -48.16 -13.65 76.95
CA ALA A 10 -47.25 -12.87 77.76
C ALA A 10 -46.24 -12.10 76.89
N ALA A 11 -46.14 -10.82 77.19
CA ALA A 11 -45.23 -9.88 76.57
C ALA A 11 -43.77 -10.22 76.87
N ASN A 12 -42.91 -10.08 75.90
CA ASN A 12 -41.54 -9.62 76.20
C ASN A 12 -40.98 -8.76 75.07
N ARG A 13 -40.67 -7.52 75.40
CA ARG A 13 -39.94 -6.57 74.55
C ARG A 13 -38.49 -7.02 74.48
N SER A 14 -37.99 -7.28 73.28
CA SER A 14 -36.57 -7.26 72.99
C SER A 14 -36.35 -6.33 71.79
N ALA A 15 -35.72 -5.21 72.09
CA ALA A 15 -35.24 -4.27 71.11
C ALA A 15 -34.15 -4.93 70.27
N ALA A 16 -34.41 -5.17 69.00
CA ALA A 16 -33.38 -5.56 68.05
C ALA A 16 -32.49 -4.35 67.72
N VAL A 17 -31.29 -4.34 68.21
CA VAL A 17 -30.20 -3.45 67.80
C VAL A 17 -29.82 -3.86 66.39
N VAL A 18 -30.17 -3.04 65.39
CA VAL A 18 -29.65 -3.19 64.03
C VAL A 18 -28.22 -2.66 64.02
N PRO A 19 -27.20 -3.47 63.71
CA PRO A 19 -25.84 -2.97 63.65
C PRO A 19 -25.68 -2.10 62.42
N GLY A 20 -25.49 -0.79 62.61
CA GLY A 20 -25.24 0.19 61.55
C GLY A 20 -23.90 0.04 60.79
N SER A 21 -23.19 -1.09 60.98
CA SER A 21 -21.87 -1.36 60.37
C SER A 21 -21.90 -2.02 59.01
N THR A 22 -23.01 -2.67 58.62
CA THR A 22 -23.10 -3.38 57.33
C THR A 22 -23.44 -2.45 56.14
N LEU A 23 -24.16 -1.35 56.35
CA LEU A 23 -24.45 -0.36 55.32
C LEU A 23 -23.26 0.50 54.97
N ALA A 24 -22.36 0.77 55.90
CA ALA A 24 -21.11 1.50 55.63
C ALA A 24 -20.09 0.65 54.82
N ALA A 25 -20.01 -0.64 55.13
CA ALA A 25 -19.08 -1.56 54.44
C ALA A 25 -19.49 -1.79 52.98
N THR A 26 -20.79 -1.91 52.68
CA THR A 26 -21.30 -2.06 51.29
C THR A 26 -21.12 -0.78 50.49
N GLY A 27 -21.26 0.40 51.05
CA GLY A 27 -21.02 1.69 50.39
C GLY A 27 -19.57 1.89 50.00
N VAL A 28 -18.62 1.53 50.88
CA VAL A 28 -17.19 1.63 50.58
C VAL A 28 -16.74 0.61 49.55
N ALA A 29 -17.24 -0.62 49.57
CA ALA A 29 -16.96 -1.63 48.55
C ALA A 29 -17.47 -1.23 47.15
N LEU A 30 -18.66 -0.68 47.09
CA LEU A 30 -19.24 -0.20 45.78
C LEU A 30 -18.46 1.02 45.26
N ALA A 31 -18.03 1.95 46.09
CA ALA A 31 -17.21 3.09 45.70
C ALA A 31 -15.80 2.68 45.23
N LEU A 32 -15.20 1.65 45.85
CA LEU A 32 -13.92 1.10 45.37
C LEU A 32 -14.06 0.37 44.04
N LEU A 33 -15.15 -0.39 43.80
CA LEU A 33 -15.40 -1.04 42.54
C LEU A 33 -15.62 -0.03 41.38
N THR A 34 -16.37 1.04 41.63
CA THR A 34 -16.59 2.09 40.64
C THR A 34 -15.32 2.88 40.34
N SER A 35 -14.44 3.09 41.29
CA SER A 35 -13.16 3.77 41.08
C SER A 35 -12.16 2.90 40.31
N LEU A 36 -12.17 1.57 40.50
CA LEU A 36 -11.36 0.66 39.69
C LEU A 36 -11.83 0.59 38.23
N LEU A 37 -13.14 0.49 38.00
CA LEU A 37 -13.68 0.54 36.63
C LEU A 37 -13.43 1.89 35.93
N ALA A 38 -13.47 3.00 36.63
CA ALA A 38 -13.16 4.32 36.08
C ALA A 38 -11.69 4.48 35.71
N ALA A 39 -10.78 3.83 36.45
CA ALA A 39 -9.35 3.84 36.16
C ALA A 39 -9.03 3.06 34.88
N ASP A 40 -9.67 1.91 34.66
CA ASP A 40 -9.50 1.13 33.41
C ASP A 40 -10.04 1.86 32.16
N LEU A 41 -11.15 2.58 32.29
CA LEU A 41 -11.70 3.41 31.20
C LEU A 41 -10.83 4.62 30.88
N ALA A 42 -10.14 5.21 31.88
CA ALA A 42 -9.22 6.31 31.66
C ALA A 42 -7.94 5.88 30.93
N HIS A 43 -7.48 4.64 31.11
CA HIS A 43 -6.32 4.11 30.39
C HIS A 43 -6.63 3.76 28.92
N ALA A 44 -7.85 3.38 28.61
CA ALA A 44 -8.26 3.07 27.23
C ALA A 44 -8.35 4.32 26.33
N GLN A 45 -8.55 5.50 26.89
CA GLN A 45 -8.68 6.74 26.11
C GLN A 45 -7.36 7.45 25.80
N THR A 46 -6.25 7.07 26.45
CA THR A 46 -4.95 7.73 26.24
C THR A 46 -4.06 7.04 25.20
N ALA A 47 -4.41 5.83 24.72
CA ALA A 47 -3.61 5.10 23.75
C ALA A 47 -3.60 5.73 22.35
N ASP A 48 -4.67 6.46 21.96
CA ASP A 48 -4.78 7.06 20.64
C ASP A 48 -4.07 8.42 20.47
N ALA A 49 -3.66 9.07 21.58
CA ALA A 49 -3.16 10.44 21.53
C ALA A 49 -1.66 10.55 21.18
N ARG A 50 -0.91 9.44 21.11
CA ARG A 50 0.56 9.47 21.01
C ARG A 50 1.14 8.82 19.76
N TRP A 51 0.32 8.29 18.85
CA TRP A 51 0.85 7.73 17.60
C TRP A 51 1.30 8.85 16.65
N PRO A 52 2.50 8.75 16.03
CA PRO A 52 3.55 7.74 16.21
C PRO A 52 4.55 8.10 17.32
N GLU A 53 4.95 7.13 18.17
CA GLU A 53 5.98 7.29 19.21
C GLU A 53 7.38 6.79 18.79
N ARG A 54 7.47 6.08 17.66
CA ARG A 54 8.70 5.48 17.11
C ARG A 54 8.75 5.63 15.60
N PRO A 55 9.92 5.43 14.98
CA PRO A 55 10.06 5.46 13.52
C PRO A 55 9.08 4.53 12.81
N ILE A 56 8.56 5.01 11.69
CA ILE A 56 7.66 4.25 10.80
C ILE A 56 8.49 3.65 9.66
N ARG A 57 8.34 2.37 9.39
CA ARG A 57 8.94 1.70 8.23
C ARG A 57 8.10 2.00 6.99
N PHE A 58 8.75 2.36 5.89
CA PHE A 58 8.08 2.56 4.61
C PHE A 58 8.70 1.65 3.55
N ILE A 59 8.05 0.51 3.32
CA ILE A 59 8.51 -0.53 2.39
C ILE A 59 8.23 -0.10 0.95
N VAL A 60 9.28 -0.07 0.15
CA VAL A 60 9.23 0.18 -1.30
C VAL A 60 9.64 -1.10 -2.03
N PRO A 61 8.72 -1.75 -2.78
CA PRO A 61 8.98 -3.05 -3.39
C PRO A 61 9.82 -2.98 -4.68
N PHE A 62 10.53 -1.89 -4.90
CA PHE A 62 11.37 -1.65 -6.08
C PHE A 62 12.75 -1.10 -5.70
N THR A 63 13.67 -1.12 -6.66
CA THR A 63 15.05 -0.66 -6.45
C THR A 63 15.10 0.83 -6.09
N ALA A 64 16.11 1.20 -5.32
CA ALA A 64 16.47 2.58 -5.08
C ALA A 64 16.69 3.32 -6.41
N GLY A 65 16.25 4.59 -6.49
CA GLY A 65 16.27 5.39 -7.70
C GLY A 65 15.17 5.09 -8.72
N SER A 66 14.29 4.11 -8.47
CA SER A 66 13.07 3.93 -9.25
C SER A 66 12.08 5.07 -9.00
N SER A 67 11.12 5.27 -9.91
CA SER A 67 10.04 6.26 -9.70
C SER A 67 9.28 6.04 -8.39
N SER A 68 9.06 4.79 -8.02
CA SER A 68 8.43 4.41 -6.75
C SER A 68 9.27 4.83 -5.54
N ASP A 69 10.58 4.61 -5.58
CA ASP A 69 11.50 4.98 -4.50
C ASP A 69 11.59 6.49 -4.31
N ILE A 70 11.67 7.23 -5.40
CA ILE A 70 11.73 8.70 -5.36
C ILE A 70 10.45 9.27 -4.75
N VAL A 71 9.28 8.82 -5.21
CA VAL A 71 8.00 9.23 -4.64
C VAL A 71 7.94 8.91 -3.16
N ALA A 72 8.33 7.67 -2.76
CA ALA A 72 8.32 7.26 -1.37
C ALA A 72 9.21 8.13 -0.48
N ARG A 73 10.45 8.45 -0.92
CA ARG A 73 11.37 9.27 -0.13
C ARG A 73 10.88 10.71 0.05
N LEU A 74 10.29 11.27 -0.98
CA LEU A 74 9.71 12.61 -0.91
C LEU A 74 8.52 12.67 0.05
N VAL A 75 7.64 11.68 -0.03
CA VAL A 75 6.52 11.51 0.89
C VAL A 75 7.02 11.28 2.32
N ALA A 76 7.98 10.38 2.51
CA ALA A 76 8.55 10.07 3.80
C ALA A 76 9.14 11.30 4.50
N GLN A 77 9.90 12.12 3.75
CA GLN A 77 10.47 13.35 4.27
C GLN A 77 9.39 14.28 4.82
N LYS A 78 8.31 14.49 4.05
CA LYS A 78 7.25 15.45 4.43
C LYS A 78 6.29 14.91 5.48
N LEU A 79 6.05 13.63 5.49
CA LEU A 79 5.31 13.01 6.58
C LEU A 79 6.10 13.05 7.89
N ALA A 80 7.41 12.80 7.87
CA ALA A 80 8.26 12.90 9.05
C ALA A 80 8.21 14.30 9.69
N GLU A 81 8.26 15.36 8.87
CA GLU A 81 8.12 16.74 9.34
C GLU A 81 6.78 16.99 10.08
N ARG A 82 5.70 16.32 9.65
CA ARG A 82 4.36 16.51 10.23
C ARG A 82 4.07 15.60 11.41
N LEU A 83 4.59 14.38 11.38
CA LEU A 83 4.32 13.37 12.39
C LEU A 83 5.31 13.44 13.57
N GLY A 84 6.41 14.18 13.43
CA GLY A 84 7.44 14.27 14.44
C GLY A 84 8.28 13.00 14.62
N GLN A 85 8.09 12.01 13.75
CA GLN A 85 8.82 10.74 13.73
C GLN A 85 9.34 10.43 12.33
N PRO A 86 10.54 9.86 12.19
CA PRO A 86 11.10 9.54 10.89
C PRO A 86 10.32 8.40 10.20
N LEU A 87 10.14 8.54 8.87
CA LEU A 87 9.75 7.44 8.01
C LEU A 87 10.99 6.87 7.33
N VAL A 88 11.33 5.62 7.67
CA VAL A 88 12.51 4.93 7.14
C VAL A 88 12.12 4.18 5.88
N VAL A 89 12.63 4.62 4.72
CA VAL A 89 12.38 3.98 3.43
C VAL A 89 13.27 2.76 3.27
N GLU A 90 12.67 1.59 3.08
CA GLU A 90 13.34 0.31 2.88
C GLU A 90 12.98 -0.29 1.51
N ASN A 91 13.99 -0.51 0.66
CA ASN A 91 13.78 -1.13 -0.64
C ASN A 91 13.80 -2.66 -0.50
N ARG A 92 12.65 -3.32 -0.72
CA ARG A 92 12.46 -4.78 -0.66
C ARG A 92 12.12 -5.31 -2.05
N VAL A 93 13.13 -5.57 -2.84
CA VAL A 93 13.01 -5.91 -4.26
C VAL A 93 12.82 -7.40 -4.51
N GLY A 94 12.20 -7.76 -5.63
CA GLY A 94 12.08 -9.13 -6.13
C GLY A 94 10.64 -9.52 -6.46
N GLY A 95 10.46 -10.51 -7.34
CA GLY A 95 9.17 -11.03 -7.78
C GLY A 95 8.24 -9.96 -8.37
N GLY A 96 8.75 -9.01 -9.17
CA GLY A 96 7.92 -7.90 -9.67
C GLY A 96 7.38 -6.97 -8.57
N GLY A 97 7.96 -7.02 -7.37
CA GLY A 97 7.52 -6.28 -6.18
C GLY A 97 6.71 -7.12 -5.18
N SER A 98 6.42 -8.39 -5.49
CA SER A 98 5.60 -9.25 -4.61
C SER A 98 6.29 -9.57 -3.28
N ILE A 99 7.64 -9.62 -3.24
CA ILE A 99 8.38 -9.87 -2.00
C ILE A 99 8.14 -8.74 -0.99
N GLY A 100 8.36 -7.50 -1.38
CA GLY A 100 8.16 -6.35 -0.50
C GLY A 100 6.69 -6.16 -0.11
N SER A 101 5.75 -6.34 -1.04
CA SER A 101 4.32 -6.27 -0.73
C SER A 101 3.88 -7.37 0.23
N GLY A 102 4.39 -8.59 0.09
CA GLY A 102 4.13 -9.69 1.01
C GLY A 102 4.72 -9.45 2.41
N GLU A 103 5.83 -8.68 2.53
CA GLU A 103 6.34 -8.25 3.84
C GLU A 103 5.37 -7.29 4.53
N VAL A 104 4.82 -6.32 3.80
CA VAL A 104 3.81 -5.39 4.34
C VAL A 104 2.55 -6.13 4.77
N ALA A 105 2.06 -7.06 3.95
CA ALA A 105 0.85 -7.84 4.24
C ALA A 105 0.97 -8.68 5.53
N ARG A 106 2.18 -9.07 5.91
CA ARG A 106 2.45 -9.85 7.15
C ARG A 106 2.87 -9.00 8.33
N ALA A 107 3.02 -7.70 8.15
CA ALA A 107 3.37 -6.79 9.23
C ALA A 107 2.19 -6.58 10.19
N ASP A 108 2.50 -6.20 11.43
CA ASP A 108 1.49 -5.84 12.41
C ASP A 108 0.64 -4.66 11.90
N ALA A 109 -0.67 -4.71 12.14
CA ALA A 109 -1.61 -3.66 11.72
C ALA A 109 -1.66 -2.49 12.73
N ASP A 110 -0.50 -2.05 13.19
CA ASP A 110 -0.31 -1.00 14.20
C ASP A 110 0.01 0.39 13.61
N GLY A 111 0.08 0.48 12.28
CA GLY A 111 0.41 1.72 11.56
C GLY A 111 1.91 2.01 11.45
N TYR A 112 2.80 1.19 12.01
CA TYR A 112 4.25 1.41 11.94
C TYR A 112 4.93 0.76 10.74
N THR A 113 4.19 0.04 9.90
CA THR A 113 4.68 -0.44 8.61
C THR A 113 3.75 0.04 7.50
N LEU A 114 4.25 0.91 6.67
CA LEU A 114 3.59 1.38 5.46
C LEU A 114 4.19 0.69 4.24
N GLY A 115 3.40 0.49 3.20
CA GLY A 115 3.84 -0.03 1.91
C GLY A 115 3.49 0.88 0.76
N LEU A 116 4.39 0.99 -0.21
CA LEU A 116 4.09 1.63 -1.48
C LEU A 116 3.52 0.60 -2.44
N ALA A 117 2.22 0.70 -2.71
CA ALA A 117 1.51 -0.09 -3.67
C ALA A 117 1.53 0.55 -5.07
N ASN A 118 1.57 -0.25 -6.11
CA ASN A 118 1.36 0.22 -7.48
C ASN A 118 0.62 -0.84 -8.33
N THR A 119 0.34 -0.52 -9.59
CA THR A 119 -0.38 -1.41 -10.52
C THR A 119 0.31 -2.76 -10.67
N SER A 120 1.65 -2.81 -10.70
CA SER A 120 2.36 -4.09 -10.82
C SER A 120 2.08 -5.00 -9.62
N THR A 121 2.23 -4.49 -8.39
CA THR A 121 2.12 -5.29 -7.17
C THR A 121 0.69 -5.64 -6.76
N HIS A 122 -0.27 -4.76 -7.02
CA HIS A 122 -1.65 -4.90 -6.52
C HIS A 122 -2.69 -5.21 -7.59
N ALA A 123 -2.31 -5.22 -8.88
CA ALA A 123 -3.24 -5.57 -9.94
C ALA A 123 -2.68 -6.60 -10.91
N VAL A 124 -1.49 -6.37 -11.47
CA VAL A 124 -0.89 -7.24 -12.49
C VAL A 124 -0.36 -8.53 -11.90
N ALA A 125 0.42 -8.48 -10.83
CA ALA A 125 1.09 -9.65 -10.24
C ALA A 125 0.10 -10.75 -9.84
N ALA A 126 -1.08 -10.40 -9.33
CA ALA A 126 -2.14 -11.35 -8.96
C ALA A 126 -2.68 -12.17 -10.13
N SER A 127 -2.43 -11.75 -11.37
CA SER A 127 -2.90 -12.43 -12.59
C SER A 127 -1.83 -13.28 -13.26
N PHE A 128 -0.57 -13.19 -12.80
CA PHE A 128 0.56 -13.96 -13.35
C PHE A 128 0.90 -15.20 -12.55
N ALA A 129 0.90 -15.09 -11.23
CA ALA A 129 1.28 -16.21 -10.35
C ALA A 129 0.53 -16.13 -9.01
N PRO A 130 0.43 -17.25 -8.27
CA PRO A 130 -0.07 -17.22 -6.90
C PRO A 130 0.78 -16.28 -6.04
N LEU A 131 0.14 -15.30 -5.42
CA LEU A 131 0.79 -14.39 -4.48
C LEU A 131 0.74 -14.95 -3.05
N THR A 132 1.67 -14.52 -2.21
CA THR A 132 1.66 -14.80 -0.77
C THR A 132 0.77 -13.83 0.01
N TYR A 133 -0.01 -13.01 -0.68
CA TYR A 133 -0.94 -12.01 -0.13
C TYR A 133 -2.13 -11.78 -1.07
N ASP A 134 -3.24 -11.36 -0.51
CA ASP A 134 -4.40 -10.86 -1.26
C ASP A 134 -4.24 -9.33 -1.42
N PRO A 135 -4.11 -8.80 -2.65
CA PRO A 135 -3.84 -7.38 -2.88
C PRO A 135 -4.97 -6.44 -2.43
N VAL A 136 -6.11 -6.98 -2.06
CA VAL A 136 -7.28 -6.21 -1.62
C VAL A 136 -7.55 -6.38 -0.14
N LYS A 137 -7.44 -7.61 0.40
CA LYS A 137 -7.88 -7.95 1.76
C LYS A 137 -6.80 -7.75 2.81
N ASP A 138 -5.53 -7.98 2.43
CA ASP A 138 -4.41 -7.99 3.37
C ASP A 138 -3.82 -6.59 3.60
N PHE A 139 -4.45 -5.55 3.06
CA PHE A 139 -3.96 -4.17 3.17
C PHE A 139 -5.07 -3.21 3.58
N ALA A 140 -4.74 -2.29 4.46
CA ALA A 140 -5.55 -1.11 4.74
C ALA A 140 -5.12 0.04 3.82
N PRO A 141 -5.92 0.43 2.79
CA PRO A 141 -5.54 1.50 1.89
C PRO A 141 -5.55 2.85 2.61
N VAL A 142 -4.49 3.64 2.43
CA VAL A 142 -4.36 4.97 3.04
C VAL A 142 -4.74 6.06 2.05
N SER A 143 -3.94 6.26 1.02
CA SER A 143 -4.17 7.28 -0.01
C SER A 143 -3.43 6.96 -1.29
N MET A 144 -3.99 7.39 -2.42
CA MET A 144 -3.24 7.49 -3.66
C MET A 144 -2.21 8.62 -3.54
N LEU A 145 -1.00 8.39 -4.03
CA LEU A 145 0.06 9.40 -4.06
C LEU A 145 0.05 10.17 -5.38
N GLY A 146 -0.18 9.45 -6.47
CA GLY A 146 -0.24 10.00 -7.80
C GLY A 146 -0.27 8.91 -8.86
N HIS A 147 -0.31 9.31 -10.12
CA HIS A 147 -0.12 8.40 -11.24
C HIS A 147 0.93 8.95 -12.22
N SER A 148 1.61 8.04 -12.91
CA SER A 148 2.57 8.36 -13.94
C SER A 148 2.23 7.54 -15.17
N PRO A 149 2.12 8.17 -16.35
CA PRO A 149 1.94 7.43 -17.59
C PRO A 149 3.15 6.56 -17.88
N PHE A 150 2.92 5.43 -18.51
CA PHE A 150 3.98 4.64 -19.11
C PHE A 150 4.27 5.17 -20.50
N VAL A 151 5.54 5.22 -20.84
CA VAL A 151 6.03 5.61 -22.16
C VAL A 151 6.88 4.50 -22.75
N LEU A 152 6.90 4.38 -24.06
CA LEU A 152 7.87 3.60 -24.80
C LEU A 152 9.07 4.49 -25.09
N ALA A 153 10.21 4.16 -24.49
CA ALA A 153 11.48 4.80 -24.75
C ALA A 153 12.33 3.91 -25.65
N LEU A 154 13.01 4.52 -26.63
CA LEU A 154 13.96 3.85 -27.51
C LEU A 154 15.37 4.36 -27.28
N TYR A 155 16.36 3.47 -27.41
CA TYR A 155 17.74 3.87 -27.57
C TYR A 155 17.90 4.70 -28.86
N PRO A 156 18.62 5.85 -28.84
CA PRO A 156 18.75 6.72 -30.01
C PRO A 156 19.37 6.07 -31.26
N GLY A 157 20.12 4.98 -31.08
CA GLY A 157 20.69 4.20 -32.18
C GLY A 157 19.70 3.27 -32.90
N VAL A 158 18.47 3.13 -32.41
CA VAL A 158 17.42 2.38 -33.10
C VAL A 158 16.91 3.21 -34.28
N PRO A 159 16.98 2.69 -35.53
CA PRO A 159 16.56 3.44 -36.71
C PRO A 159 15.02 3.46 -36.86
N ALA A 160 14.34 4.08 -35.90
CA ALA A 160 12.89 4.27 -35.90
C ALA A 160 12.56 5.59 -35.17
N GLN A 161 11.84 6.49 -35.82
CA GLN A 161 11.41 7.78 -35.27
C GLN A 161 9.89 7.81 -34.99
N SER A 162 9.21 6.72 -35.31
CA SER A 162 7.77 6.55 -35.03
C SER A 162 7.47 5.11 -34.61
N VAL A 163 6.32 4.92 -33.98
CA VAL A 163 5.84 3.59 -33.58
C VAL A 163 5.65 2.71 -34.84
N GLN A 164 5.21 3.29 -35.93
CA GLN A 164 5.02 2.58 -37.21
C GLN A 164 6.33 2.07 -37.78
N GLU A 165 7.40 2.88 -37.73
CA GLU A 165 8.73 2.49 -38.18
C GLU A 165 9.34 1.41 -37.26
N LEU A 166 9.12 1.53 -35.95
CA LEU A 166 9.53 0.50 -35.00
C LEU A 166 8.85 -0.84 -35.28
N ILE A 167 7.53 -0.82 -35.53
CA ILE A 167 6.77 -2.02 -35.89
C ILE A 167 7.30 -2.62 -37.20
N ALA A 168 7.57 -1.80 -38.23
CA ALA A 168 8.14 -2.26 -39.49
C ALA A 168 9.54 -2.90 -39.27
N LEU A 169 10.39 -2.27 -38.47
CA LEU A 169 11.72 -2.80 -38.12
C LEU A 169 11.62 -4.15 -37.38
N ALA A 170 10.71 -4.25 -36.39
CA ALA A 170 10.51 -5.48 -35.63
C ALA A 170 9.98 -6.62 -36.51
N ARG A 171 9.08 -6.32 -37.45
CA ARG A 171 8.59 -7.31 -38.46
C ARG A 171 9.68 -7.79 -39.39
N ALA A 172 10.58 -6.89 -39.81
CA ALA A 172 11.70 -7.24 -40.68
C ALA A 172 12.76 -8.08 -39.97
N LYS A 173 12.84 -7.98 -38.66
CA LYS A 173 13.84 -8.66 -37.81
C LYS A 173 13.18 -9.26 -36.56
N PRO A 174 12.38 -10.34 -36.68
CA PRO A 174 11.72 -10.95 -35.52
C PRO A 174 12.71 -11.34 -34.44
N ARG A 175 12.37 -11.07 -33.16
CA ARG A 175 13.19 -11.37 -31.97
C ARG A 175 14.59 -10.73 -31.92
N LYS A 176 14.86 -9.72 -32.76
CA LYS A 176 16.15 -9.00 -32.76
C LYS A 176 16.13 -7.72 -31.91
N LEU A 177 14.96 -7.21 -31.62
CA LEU A 177 14.81 -6.06 -30.74
C LEU A 177 14.49 -6.53 -29.33
N ASN A 178 15.27 -6.04 -28.37
CA ASN A 178 15.10 -6.36 -26.95
C ASN A 178 14.32 -5.27 -26.26
N TYR A 179 13.38 -5.65 -25.40
CA TYR A 179 12.73 -4.70 -24.50
C TYR A 179 13.01 -5.02 -23.03
N ALA A 180 13.35 -4.00 -22.28
CA ALA A 180 13.64 -4.10 -20.88
C ALA A 180 12.39 -3.90 -20.01
N SER A 181 12.30 -4.62 -18.90
CA SER A 181 11.31 -4.42 -17.85
C SER A 181 11.94 -4.48 -16.45
N ALA A 182 11.17 -4.09 -15.44
CA ALA A 182 11.56 -4.22 -14.04
C ALA A 182 11.38 -5.65 -13.49
N GLY A 183 11.22 -6.63 -14.36
CA GLY A 183 11.03 -8.05 -14.07
C GLY A 183 9.70 -8.60 -14.54
N PRO A 184 9.51 -9.93 -14.48
CA PRO A 184 8.25 -10.59 -14.79
C PRO A 184 7.09 -10.05 -13.94
N ALA A 185 5.86 -10.20 -14.43
CA ALA A 185 4.64 -9.74 -13.76
C ALA A 185 4.60 -8.24 -13.40
N THR A 186 5.46 -7.42 -14.00
CA THR A 186 5.39 -5.96 -13.87
C THR A 186 4.54 -5.34 -14.99
N LEU A 187 4.03 -4.13 -14.75
CA LEU A 187 3.31 -3.39 -15.80
C LEU A 187 4.20 -3.14 -17.02
N ALA A 188 5.53 -2.98 -16.84
CA ALA A 188 6.47 -2.83 -17.94
C ALA A 188 6.55 -4.10 -18.81
N HIS A 189 6.62 -5.28 -18.22
CA HIS A 189 6.56 -6.56 -18.93
C HIS A 189 5.24 -6.70 -19.71
N LEU A 190 4.12 -6.47 -19.01
CA LEU A 190 2.79 -6.56 -19.62
C LEU A 190 2.61 -5.58 -20.79
N SER A 191 3.15 -4.36 -20.68
CA SER A 191 3.10 -3.36 -21.77
C SER A 191 3.85 -3.83 -23.01
N GLY A 192 5.03 -4.45 -22.82
CA GLY A 192 5.79 -5.05 -23.91
C GLY A 192 5.03 -6.20 -24.59
N ALA A 193 4.57 -7.16 -23.82
CA ALA A 193 3.81 -8.31 -24.32
C ALA A 193 2.50 -7.89 -25.02
N LEU A 194 1.80 -6.89 -24.48
CA LEU A 194 0.60 -6.34 -25.11
C LEU A 194 0.93 -5.63 -26.43
N PHE A 195 2.04 -4.88 -26.47
CA PHE A 195 2.51 -4.23 -27.71
C PHE A 195 2.86 -5.27 -28.77
N GLU A 196 3.59 -6.34 -28.45
CA GLU A 196 3.89 -7.46 -29.36
C GLU A 196 2.60 -8.02 -29.97
N LYS A 197 1.61 -8.31 -29.12
CA LYS A 197 0.35 -8.88 -29.56
C LYS A 197 -0.45 -7.94 -30.45
N MET A 198 -0.61 -6.66 -30.06
CA MET A 198 -1.37 -5.68 -30.81
C MET A 198 -0.73 -5.35 -32.16
N ALA A 199 0.61 -5.24 -32.19
CA ALA A 199 1.35 -4.93 -33.39
C ALA A 199 1.65 -6.16 -34.26
N LYS A 200 1.39 -7.38 -33.75
CA LYS A 200 1.74 -8.66 -34.38
C LYS A 200 3.22 -8.71 -34.74
N ILE A 201 4.08 -8.49 -33.76
CA ILE A 201 5.53 -8.50 -33.84
C ILE A 201 6.11 -9.44 -32.76
N GLU A 202 7.36 -9.81 -32.91
CA GLU A 202 8.08 -10.60 -31.92
C GLU A 202 9.29 -9.80 -31.41
N LEU A 203 9.35 -9.61 -30.08
CA LEU A 203 10.45 -8.95 -29.38
C LEU A 203 11.11 -9.96 -28.44
N THR A 204 12.26 -9.60 -27.90
CA THR A 204 12.91 -10.37 -26.82
C THR A 204 12.79 -9.62 -25.51
N HIS A 205 12.13 -10.22 -24.52
CA HIS A 205 12.03 -9.65 -23.18
C HIS A 205 13.33 -9.84 -22.39
N VAL A 206 13.86 -8.75 -21.83
CA VAL A 206 15.02 -8.74 -20.93
C VAL A 206 14.58 -8.27 -19.54
N PRO A 207 14.40 -9.20 -18.59
CA PRO A 207 13.97 -8.85 -17.25
C PRO A 207 15.12 -8.34 -16.39
N TYR A 208 14.88 -7.24 -15.66
CA TYR A 208 15.77 -6.68 -14.65
C TYR A 208 15.16 -6.80 -13.27
N ARG A 209 15.97 -6.65 -12.20
CA ARG A 209 15.46 -6.60 -10.83
C ARG A 209 14.78 -5.28 -10.46
N GLY A 210 14.78 -4.29 -11.39
CA GLY A 210 14.17 -2.98 -11.20
C GLY A 210 14.49 -2.02 -12.34
N THR A 211 13.84 -0.86 -12.36
CA THR A 211 13.93 0.10 -13.47
C THR A 211 15.24 0.87 -13.54
N ALA A 212 15.98 1.00 -12.45
CA ALA A 212 17.23 1.77 -12.45
C ALA A 212 18.26 1.16 -13.40
N GLN A 213 18.55 -0.16 -13.27
CA GLN A 213 19.50 -0.84 -14.14
C GLN A 213 19.01 -0.94 -15.58
N SER A 214 17.73 -1.23 -15.80
CA SER A 214 17.18 -1.31 -17.17
C SER A 214 17.25 0.03 -17.90
N THR A 215 17.11 1.15 -17.20
CA THR A 215 17.26 2.49 -17.78
C THR A 215 18.73 2.77 -18.15
N LEU A 216 19.68 2.39 -17.32
CA LEU A 216 21.11 2.52 -17.66
C LEU A 216 21.47 1.71 -18.91
N ASP A 217 21.02 0.47 -19.00
CA ASP A 217 21.29 -0.40 -20.14
C ASP A 217 20.58 0.10 -21.42
N LEU A 218 19.43 0.74 -21.30
CA LEU A 218 18.79 1.46 -22.42
C LEU A 218 19.66 2.64 -22.90
N LEU A 219 20.15 3.47 -21.97
CA LEU A 219 20.98 4.64 -22.31
C LEU A 219 22.30 4.25 -22.96
N GLU A 220 22.86 3.09 -22.58
CA GLU A 220 24.08 2.54 -23.15
C GLU A 220 23.86 1.71 -24.42
N GLY A 221 22.60 1.51 -24.85
CA GLY A 221 22.25 0.74 -26.04
C GLY A 221 22.41 -0.77 -25.90
N ARG A 222 22.43 -1.29 -24.66
CA ARG A 222 22.43 -2.74 -24.41
C ARG A 222 21.06 -3.38 -24.63
N VAL A 223 20.00 -2.58 -24.55
CA VAL A 223 18.65 -2.91 -24.95
C VAL A 223 18.09 -1.81 -25.83
N GLU A 224 17.26 -2.16 -26.81
CA GLU A 224 16.75 -1.23 -27.80
C GLU A 224 15.59 -0.41 -27.30
N MET A 225 14.78 -0.94 -26.37
CA MET A 225 13.59 -0.25 -25.89
C MET A 225 13.22 -0.62 -24.46
N GLN A 226 12.43 0.25 -23.83
CA GLN A 226 11.86 0.04 -22.49
C GLN A 226 10.46 0.63 -22.41
N PHE A 227 9.55 -0.13 -21.81
CA PHE A 227 8.30 0.43 -21.30
C PHE A 227 8.49 0.83 -19.83
N GLY A 228 8.27 2.08 -19.52
CA GLY A 228 8.50 2.57 -18.16
C GLY A 228 7.88 3.92 -17.89
N THR A 229 7.96 4.35 -16.66
CA THR A 229 7.62 5.73 -16.30
C THR A 229 8.71 6.68 -16.81
N ILE A 230 8.35 7.93 -17.04
CA ILE A 230 9.33 8.97 -17.37
C ILE A 230 10.38 8.99 -16.27
N PRO A 231 11.67 8.80 -16.59
CA PRO A 231 12.73 8.81 -15.58
C PRO A 231 12.69 10.11 -14.78
N PRO A 232 12.75 10.04 -13.47
CA PRO A 232 12.73 11.24 -12.66
C PRO A 232 14.06 11.97 -12.78
N THR A 233 14.08 12.98 -13.56
CA THR A 233 15.20 13.93 -13.64
C THR A 233 14.93 15.15 -12.78
N LEU A 234 14.32 15.08 -11.62
CA LEU A 234 14.24 16.24 -10.72
C LEU A 234 13.47 15.99 -9.41
N THR A 235 13.92 16.58 -8.36
CA THR A 235 13.53 16.51 -6.96
C THR A 235 12.31 17.34 -6.59
N HIS A 236 11.48 16.82 -5.67
CA HIS A 236 10.50 17.40 -4.74
C HIS A 236 9.02 17.06 -4.94
N ILE A 237 8.47 16.25 -4.05
CA ILE A 237 7.04 15.92 -3.97
C ILE A 237 6.55 15.75 -2.51
N ARG A 238 5.30 16.13 -2.23
CA ARG A 238 4.67 16.14 -0.90
C ARG A 238 3.22 15.59 -0.93
N VAL A 239 2.67 14.88 0.10
CA VAL A 239 1.38 14.14 0.08
C VAL A 239 0.23 14.83 0.84
N GLY A 240 -0.97 14.74 0.37
CA GLY A 240 -2.21 15.26 0.97
C GLY A 240 -2.33 16.78 0.88
N ALA A 241 -2.34 17.47 2.00
CA ALA A 241 -2.20 18.95 2.04
C ALA A 241 -0.94 19.44 1.33
N VAL A 242 -0.09 18.56 1.06
CA VAL A 242 1.13 18.57 0.34
C VAL A 242 0.90 18.31 -1.17
N LEU A 243 -0.05 17.53 -1.63
CA LEU A 243 -0.45 17.47 -3.04
C LEU A 243 -1.23 18.73 -3.51
N ALA A 244 -1.67 19.55 -2.57
CA ALA A 244 -2.28 20.84 -2.86
C ALA A 244 -1.24 21.99 -2.97
N ASP A 245 0.00 21.77 -2.51
CA ASP A 245 1.09 22.75 -2.57
C ASP A 245 1.53 22.97 -4.02
N PRO A 246 1.58 24.23 -4.54
CA PRO A 246 1.95 24.52 -5.93
C PRO A 246 3.34 24.01 -6.33
N ASP A 247 4.33 24.10 -5.42
CA ASP A 247 5.70 23.65 -5.70
C ASP A 247 5.77 22.15 -5.90
N VAL A 248 4.92 21.42 -5.19
CA VAL A 248 4.78 19.98 -5.32
C VAL A 248 4.12 19.59 -6.63
N ARG A 249 3.04 20.25 -6.98
CA ARG A 249 2.38 20.02 -8.27
C ARG A 249 3.34 20.27 -9.43
N ALA A 250 4.14 21.32 -9.33
CA ALA A 250 5.18 21.61 -10.32
C ALA A 250 6.28 20.54 -10.33
N ALA A 251 6.69 20.04 -9.16
CA ALA A 251 7.66 18.96 -9.07
C ALA A 251 7.12 17.63 -9.63
N PHE A 252 5.86 17.26 -9.31
CA PHE A 252 5.19 16.09 -9.91
C PHE A 252 5.13 16.19 -11.44
N ALA A 253 4.73 17.36 -11.95
CA ALA A 253 4.66 17.59 -13.39
C ALA A 253 6.04 17.42 -14.08
N LYS A 254 7.12 17.91 -13.45
CA LYS A 254 8.48 17.72 -13.96
C LYS A 254 8.91 16.26 -14.05
N HIS A 255 8.32 15.39 -13.23
CA HIS A 255 8.59 13.95 -13.24
C HIS A 255 7.54 13.15 -14.03
N GLY A 256 6.67 13.80 -14.79
CA GLY A 256 5.59 13.14 -15.49
C GLY A 256 4.66 12.35 -14.56
N VAL A 257 4.56 12.78 -13.29
CA VAL A 257 3.63 12.22 -12.33
C VAL A 257 2.50 13.22 -12.12
N GLU A 258 1.27 12.76 -12.25
CA GLU A 258 0.11 13.55 -11.92
C GLU A 258 -0.28 13.31 -10.46
N PRO A 259 -0.16 14.34 -9.59
CA PRO A 259 -0.47 14.20 -8.18
C PRO A 259 -1.98 14.01 -7.99
N GLN A 260 -2.35 12.93 -7.34
CA GLN A 260 -3.76 12.60 -7.09
C GLN A 260 -3.92 12.04 -5.69
N ALA A 261 -4.40 12.87 -4.77
CA ALA A 261 -4.84 12.38 -3.47
C ALA A 261 -6.19 11.67 -3.58
N SER A 262 -6.41 10.68 -2.73
CA SER A 262 -7.69 10.00 -2.62
C SER A 262 -8.02 9.68 -1.16
N THR A 263 -9.29 9.41 -0.88
CA THR A 263 -9.69 8.79 0.39
C THR A 263 -9.29 7.30 0.40
N PRO A 264 -9.13 6.68 1.58
CA PRO A 264 -8.87 5.24 1.69
C PRO A 264 -9.91 4.39 0.95
N ALA A 265 -11.19 4.75 1.05
CA ALA A 265 -12.27 4.06 0.36
C ALA A 265 -12.15 4.15 -1.17
N ALA A 266 -11.81 5.34 -1.70
CA ALA A 266 -11.60 5.54 -3.13
C ALA A 266 -10.38 4.77 -3.64
N LEU A 267 -9.27 4.74 -2.88
CA LEU A 267 -8.11 3.94 -3.23
C LEU A 267 -8.43 2.44 -3.22
N GLY A 268 -9.12 1.95 -2.21
CA GLY A 268 -9.55 0.55 -2.15
C GLY A 268 -10.47 0.16 -3.32
N ALA A 269 -11.41 1.03 -3.71
CA ALA A 269 -12.25 0.82 -4.89
C ALA A 269 -11.41 0.78 -6.18
N ARG A 270 -10.43 1.66 -6.32
CA ARG A 270 -9.52 1.70 -7.47
C ARG A 270 -8.69 0.42 -7.57
N ILE A 271 -8.11 -0.06 -6.48
CA ILE A 271 -7.34 -1.32 -6.47
C ILE A 271 -8.22 -2.48 -6.95
N ARG A 272 -9.44 -2.64 -6.44
CA ARG A 272 -10.36 -3.69 -6.90
C ARG A 272 -10.68 -3.59 -8.39
N ALA A 273 -10.94 -2.39 -8.90
CA ALA A 273 -11.21 -2.16 -10.31
C ALA A 273 -10.00 -2.48 -11.20
N ASP A 274 -8.80 -2.10 -10.78
CA ASP A 274 -7.57 -2.38 -11.51
C ASP A 274 -7.23 -3.88 -11.50
N VAL A 275 -7.46 -4.59 -10.40
CA VAL A 275 -7.33 -6.07 -10.35
C VAL A 275 -8.23 -6.75 -11.38
N ALA A 276 -9.49 -6.37 -11.46
CA ALA A 276 -10.44 -6.92 -12.44
C ALA A 276 -10.00 -6.59 -13.88
N LYS A 277 -9.73 -5.32 -14.14
CA LYS A 277 -9.30 -4.83 -15.46
C LYS A 277 -8.07 -5.56 -15.99
N TRP A 278 -7.02 -5.67 -15.17
CA TRP A 278 -5.77 -6.28 -15.63
C TRP A 278 -5.86 -7.78 -15.77
N ARG A 279 -6.68 -8.45 -14.96
CA ARG A 279 -7.02 -9.87 -15.16
C ARG A 279 -7.65 -10.08 -16.54
N ASP A 280 -8.65 -9.28 -16.90
CA ASP A 280 -9.33 -9.38 -18.21
C ASP A 280 -8.35 -9.12 -19.36
N VAL A 281 -7.49 -8.11 -19.25
CA VAL A 281 -6.45 -7.81 -20.25
C VAL A 281 -5.49 -8.98 -20.42
N ILE A 282 -4.94 -9.52 -19.33
CA ILE A 282 -3.97 -10.63 -19.36
C ILE A 282 -4.61 -11.88 -19.95
N THR A 283 -5.83 -12.23 -19.51
CA THR A 283 -6.55 -13.41 -19.99
C THR A 283 -6.91 -13.27 -21.48
N SER A 284 -7.50 -12.14 -21.87
CA SER A 284 -7.91 -11.91 -23.26
C SER A 284 -6.71 -11.78 -24.22
N ALA A 285 -5.60 -11.26 -23.72
CA ALA A 285 -4.36 -11.17 -24.48
C ALA A 285 -3.57 -12.49 -24.50
N GLY A 286 -3.92 -13.50 -23.67
CA GLY A 286 -3.18 -14.76 -23.57
C GLY A 286 -1.72 -14.54 -23.18
N ILE A 287 -1.46 -13.59 -22.28
CA ILE A 287 -0.12 -13.28 -21.79
C ILE A 287 0.16 -14.23 -20.62
N HIS A 288 1.21 -15.02 -20.71
CA HIS A 288 1.66 -15.97 -19.69
C HIS A 288 3.10 -15.66 -19.29
N GLU A 289 3.50 -16.12 -18.12
CA GLU A 289 4.88 -16.13 -17.69
C GLU A 289 5.64 -17.20 -18.53
N ASN A 290 6.70 -16.80 -19.22
CA ASN A 290 7.58 -17.71 -19.97
C ASN A 290 8.74 -18.14 -19.07
#